data_4f9e764e634ecca0ba914fbdb047176d
#
_entry.id   4f9e764e634ecca0ba914fbdb047176d
#
_cell.length_a   1.000
_cell.length_b   1.000
_cell.length_c   1.000
_cell.angle_alpha   90.00
_cell.angle_beta   90.00
_cell.angle_gamma   90.00
#
_symmetry.space_group_name_H-M   'P 1'
#
loop_
_entity.id
_entity.type
_entity.pdbx_description
1 polymer ?
#
loop_
_entity_poly.entity_id
_entity_poly.type
_entity_poly.pdbx_seq_one_letter_code
_entity_poly.pdbx_strand_id
1 'polypeptide(L)'
;MSDAVLDISDVAYRWPGQAGFSLTVPRLSVAEGEAVLLLGESGSGKSTLLSLICGTILPDDGKVWIAGTDTTTLSGGARDKFRAEQIGVIFQQFNLLPFGSVMDNILLPLCFAPARRTRAGDTVAEAIALCEALGLPQDLVVAKATALSVGQQQRVAVARALIGQPPLIIADEPTSALDANNQATFLDLLFAQTTMYKTALLMVSHDARLGERFDRVIHMEDIAQIERGAA
;
A
#
# COMPACT_ATOMS: atom_id res chain seq x y z
N MET A 1 0.18 11.00 -22.62
CA MET A 1 0.01 9.81 -21.76
C MET A 1 0.04 10.35 -20.34
N SER A 2 -0.88 9.96 -19.51
CA SER A 2 -0.97 10.46 -18.12
C SER A 2 0.28 10.04 -17.33
N ASP A 3 0.93 10.97 -16.61
CA ASP A 3 2.04 10.67 -15.67
C ASP A 3 1.52 9.93 -14.41
N ALA A 4 0.33 9.32 -14.50
CA ALA A 4 -0.29 8.61 -13.41
C ALA A 4 0.33 7.21 -13.24
N VAL A 5 0.73 6.91 -12.02
CA VAL A 5 1.20 5.57 -11.62
C VAL A 5 0.02 4.65 -11.32
N LEU A 6 -1.10 5.20 -10.85
CA LEU A 6 -2.39 4.53 -10.69
C LEU A 6 -3.44 5.29 -11.48
N ASP A 7 -4.24 4.59 -12.30
CA ASP A 7 -5.41 5.15 -12.97
C ASP A 7 -6.54 4.13 -12.98
N ILE A 8 -7.69 4.51 -12.42
CA ILE A 8 -8.92 3.74 -12.37
C ILE A 8 -9.95 4.44 -13.25
N SER A 9 -10.61 3.71 -14.11
CA SER A 9 -11.69 4.21 -14.97
C SER A 9 -12.89 3.27 -15.00
N ASP A 10 -14.06 3.82 -14.67
CA ASP A 10 -15.38 3.21 -14.75
C ASP A 10 -15.48 1.84 -14.06
N VAL A 11 -14.75 1.67 -12.95
CA VAL A 11 -14.71 0.40 -12.21
C VAL A 11 -16.03 0.17 -11.50
N ALA A 12 -16.62 -1.00 -11.71
CA ALA A 12 -17.77 -1.52 -10.99
C ALA A 12 -17.46 -2.90 -10.40
N TYR A 13 -17.92 -3.14 -9.18
CA TYR A 13 -17.70 -4.42 -8.49
C TYR A 13 -18.85 -4.77 -7.55
N ARG A 14 -19.25 -6.05 -7.53
CA ARG A 14 -20.23 -6.63 -6.59
C ARG A 14 -19.63 -7.81 -5.85
N TRP A 15 -19.83 -7.86 -4.52
CA TRP A 15 -19.40 -9.03 -3.77
C TRP A 15 -20.27 -10.25 -4.09
N PRO A 16 -19.69 -11.38 -4.53
CA PRO A 16 -20.44 -12.62 -4.72
C PRO A 16 -21.11 -13.07 -3.41
N GLY A 17 -22.42 -13.39 -3.47
CA GLY A 17 -23.15 -13.91 -2.32
C GLY A 17 -23.59 -12.88 -1.27
N GLN A 18 -23.20 -11.64 -1.37
CA GLN A 18 -23.75 -10.53 -0.57
C GLN A 18 -24.75 -9.76 -1.43
N ALA A 19 -26.04 -10.13 -1.32
CA ALA A 19 -27.09 -9.38 -1.97
C ALA A 19 -27.05 -7.93 -1.46
N GLY A 20 -26.61 -7.01 -2.33
CA GLY A 20 -26.78 -5.58 -2.11
C GLY A 20 -25.55 -4.73 -1.86
N PHE A 21 -24.31 -5.25 -1.86
CA PHE A 21 -23.15 -4.38 -1.88
C PHE A 21 -22.58 -4.25 -3.30
N SER A 22 -22.66 -3.05 -3.87
CA SER A 22 -21.91 -2.69 -5.08
C SER A 22 -21.07 -1.45 -4.84
N LEU A 23 -19.91 -1.43 -5.49
CA LEU A 23 -18.98 -0.29 -5.50
C LEU A 23 -18.79 0.14 -6.95
N THR A 24 -19.03 1.42 -7.25
CA THR A 24 -18.70 2.02 -8.54
C THR A 24 -17.74 3.17 -8.32
N VAL A 25 -16.62 3.16 -9.06
CA VAL A 25 -15.59 4.21 -9.04
C VAL A 25 -15.41 4.73 -10.46
N PRO A 26 -16.00 5.88 -10.81
CA PRO A 26 -15.87 6.45 -12.15
C PRO A 26 -14.42 6.78 -12.50
N ARG A 27 -13.70 7.41 -11.57
CA ARG A 27 -12.30 7.75 -11.79
C ARG A 27 -11.53 7.95 -10.49
N LEU A 28 -10.30 7.44 -10.47
CA LEU A 28 -9.28 7.75 -9.46
C LEU A 28 -7.91 7.68 -10.13
N SER A 29 -7.06 8.68 -9.95
CA SER A 29 -5.69 8.66 -10.44
C SER A 29 -4.73 9.12 -9.36
N VAL A 30 -3.51 8.59 -9.36
CA VAL A 30 -2.39 9.02 -8.52
C VAL A 30 -1.17 9.19 -9.41
N ALA A 31 -0.53 10.36 -9.36
CA ALA A 31 0.65 10.65 -10.15
C ALA A 31 1.91 10.00 -9.56
N GLU A 32 2.98 9.92 -10.35
CA GLU A 32 4.29 9.48 -9.85
C GLU A 32 4.78 10.40 -8.74
N GLY A 33 5.19 9.82 -7.61
CA GLY A 33 5.68 10.55 -6.44
C GLY A 33 4.61 11.31 -5.65
N GLU A 34 3.34 11.28 -6.08
CA GLU A 34 2.25 11.95 -5.37
C GLU A 34 1.87 11.17 -4.10
N ALA A 35 1.67 11.90 -3.00
CA ALA A 35 1.12 11.35 -1.76
C ALA A 35 -0.36 11.72 -1.65
N VAL A 36 -1.23 10.72 -1.73
CA VAL A 36 -2.70 10.88 -1.67
C VAL A 36 -3.24 10.25 -0.40
N LEU A 37 -4.05 11.00 0.34
CA LEU A 37 -4.84 10.50 1.46
C LEU A 37 -6.28 10.22 1.00
N LEU A 38 -6.72 8.98 1.13
CA LEU A 38 -8.10 8.57 0.90
C LEU A 38 -8.84 8.48 2.23
N LEU A 39 -9.75 9.39 2.47
CA LEU A 39 -10.58 9.44 3.68
C LEU A 39 -11.92 8.74 3.45
N GLY A 40 -12.43 8.12 4.50
CA GLY A 40 -13.79 7.57 4.49
C GLY A 40 -14.11 6.84 5.78
N GLU A 41 -15.39 6.77 6.10
CA GLU A 41 -15.90 6.06 7.28
C GLU A 41 -15.70 4.54 7.18
N SER A 42 -15.88 3.83 8.29
CA SER A 42 -15.92 2.37 8.29
C SER A 42 -17.07 1.88 7.40
N GLY A 43 -16.76 0.91 6.53
CA GLY A 43 -17.73 0.39 5.57
C GLY A 43 -17.95 1.24 4.32
N SER A 44 -17.20 2.33 4.10
CA SER A 44 -17.27 3.15 2.88
C SER A 44 -16.61 2.51 1.65
N GLY A 45 -16.29 1.20 1.67
CA GLY A 45 -15.73 0.49 0.51
C GLY A 45 -14.23 0.63 0.32
N LYS A 46 -13.49 1.30 1.22
CA LYS A 46 -12.03 1.49 1.12
C LYS A 46 -11.26 0.18 0.89
N SER A 47 -11.50 -0.82 1.73
CA SER A 47 -10.81 -2.12 1.61
C SER A 47 -11.16 -2.87 0.33
N THR A 48 -12.39 -2.70 -0.20
CA THR A 48 -12.78 -3.23 -1.50
C THR A 48 -12.01 -2.52 -2.62
N LEU A 49 -11.92 -1.20 -2.56
CA LEU A 49 -11.15 -0.41 -3.52
C LEU A 49 -9.66 -0.79 -3.48
N LEU A 50 -9.06 -0.89 -2.30
CA LEU A 50 -7.67 -1.34 -2.17
C LEU A 50 -7.46 -2.77 -2.73
N SER A 51 -8.44 -3.67 -2.53
CA SER A 51 -8.39 -5.02 -3.08
C SER A 51 -8.44 -5.03 -4.60
N LEU A 52 -9.22 -4.15 -5.22
CA LEU A 52 -9.28 -3.94 -6.67
C LEU A 52 -7.95 -3.37 -7.20
N ILE A 53 -7.39 -2.36 -6.54
CA ILE A 53 -6.09 -1.78 -6.90
C ILE A 53 -4.98 -2.83 -6.77
N CYS A 54 -4.95 -3.58 -5.68
CA CYS A 54 -3.98 -4.67 -5.49
C CYS A 54 -4.22 -5.86 -6.43
N GLY A 55 -5.33 -5.90 -7.16
CA GLY A 55 -5.66 -7.01 -8.06
C GLY A 55 -5.90 -8.34 -7.32
N THR A 56 -6.26 -8.30 -6.02
CA THR A 56 -6.68 -9.51 -5.27
C THR A 56 -8.09 -9.93 -5.64
N ILE A 57 -8.91 -8.98 -6.04
CA ILE A 57 -10.20 -9.17 -6.70
C ILE A 57 -10.19 -8.42 -8.03
N LEU A 58 -11.03 -8.85 -8.97
CA LEU A 58 -11.19 -8.20 -10.27
C LEU A 58 -12.50 -7.42 -10.30
N PRO A 59 -12.55 -6.25 -10.94
CA PRO A 59 -13.80 -5.55 -11.18
C PRO A 59 -14.68 -6.37 -12.17
N ASP A 60 -15.99 -6.20 -12.05
CA ASP A 60 -16.97 -6.75 -13.01
C ASP A 60 -16.93 -5.95 -14.32
N ASP A 61 -16.62 -4.64 -14.24
CA ASP A 61 -16.46 -3.73 -15.38
C ASP A 61 -15.42 -2.64 -15.05
N GLY A 62 -14.93 -1.96 -16.09
CA GLY A 62 -13.92 -0.92 -15.97
C GLY A 62 -12.49 -1.44 -15.98
N LYS A 63 -11.54 -0.53 -15.67
CA LYS A 63 -10.10 -0.81 -15.77
C LYS A 63 -9.33 -0.25 -14.60
N VAL A 64 -8.26 -0.98 -14.24
CA VAL A 64 -7.26 -0.57 -13.25
C VAL A 64 -5.88 -0.61 -13.91
N TRP A 65 -5.30 0.54 -14.12
CA TRP A 65 -3.97 0.71 -14.68
C TRP A 65 -2.96 1.02 -13.56
N ILE A 66 -1.86 0.29 -13.53
CA ILE A 66 -0.75 0.54 -12.60
C ILE A 66 0.55 0.51 -13.38
N ALA A 67 1.37 1.54 -13.23
CA ALA A 67 2.64 1.69 -13.94
C ALA A 67 2.51 1.37 -15.46
N GLY A 68 1.45 1.88 -16.09
CA GLY A 68 1.16 1.72 -17.52
C GLY A 68 0.62 0.35 -17.93
N THR A 69 0.30 -0.55 -16.99
CA THR A 69 -0.25 -1.88 -17.28
C THR A 69 -1.69 -2.00 -16.81
N ASP A 70 -2.60 -2.42 -17.69
CA ASP A 70 -3.98 -2.78 -17.34
C ASP A 70 -4.00 -4.13 -16.59
N THR A 71 -4.18 -4.08 -15.27
CA THR A 71 -4.12 -5.26 -14.40
C THR A 71 -5.34 -6.15 -14.55
N THR A 72 -6.45 -5.63 -15.10
CA THR A 72 -7.68 -6.41 -15.31
C THR A 72 -7.54 -7.46 -16.41
N THR A 73 -6.58 -7.26 -17.32
CA THR A 73 -6.31 -8.18 -18.44
C THR A 73 -5.34 -9.32 -18.07
N LEU A 74 -4.70 -9.24 -16.90
CA LEU A 74 -3.71 -10.22 -16.47
C LEU A 74 -4.36 -11.49 -15.93
N SER A 75 -3.77 -12.65 -16.27
CA SER A 75 -4.13 -13.91 -15.61
C SER A 75 -3.80 -13.85 -14.09
N GLY A 76 -4.40 -14.72 -13.27
CA GLY A 76 -4.20 -14.71 -11.82
C GLY A 76 -2.71 -14.72 -11.42
N GLY A 77 -1.92 -15.67 -11.94
CA GLY A 77 -0.49 -15.77 -11.65
C GLY A 77 0.33 -14.57 -12.17
N ALA A 78 -0.03 -14.03 -13.36
CA ALA A 78 0.62 -12.83 -13.88
C ALA A 78 0.31 -11.59 -13.02
N ARG A 79 -0.92 -11.48 -12.52
CA ARG A 79 -1.36 -10.40 -11.65
C ARG A 79 -0.70 -10.46 -10.27
N ASP A 80 -0.55 -11.66 -9.69
CA ASP A 80 0.17 -11.85 -8.42
C ASP A 80 1.64 -11.45 -8.54
N LYS A 81 2.30 -11.86 -9.64
CA LYS A 81 3.67 -11.44 -9.94
C LYS A 81 3.74 -9.92 -10.15
N PHE A 82 2.84 -9.35 -10.93
CA PHE A 82 2.78 -7.92 -11.20
C PHE A 82 2.62 -7.12 -9.89
N ARG A 83 1.68 -7.52 -9.01
CA ARG A 83 1.51 -6.92 -7.68
C ARG A 83 2.79 -6.94 -6.88
N ALA A 84 3.47 -8.08 -6.79
CA ALA A 84 4.74 -8.20 -6.08
C ALA A 84 5.82 -7.26 -6.63
N GLU A 85 5.86 -7.05 -7.97
CA GLU A 85 6.84 -6.20 -8.65
C GLU A 85 6.57 -4.71 -8.51
N GLN A 86 5.29 -4.28 -8.50
CA GLN A 86 4.90 -2.89 -8.69
C GLN A 86 4.28 -2.23 -7.46
N ILE A 87 3.84 -3.02 -6.47
CA ILE A 87 3.11 -2.49 -5.32
C ILE A 87 3.81 -2.90 -4.02
N GLY A 88 4.12 -1.92 -3.17
CA GLY A 88 4.41 -2.16 -1.76
C GLY A 88 3.14 -1.99 -0.93
N VAL A 89 2.89 -2.89 0.01
CA VAL A 89 1.68 -2.83 0.85
C VAL A 89 2.07 -2.74 2.32
N ILE A 90 1.50 -1.75 3.00
CA ILE A 90 1.55 -1.59 4.46
C ILE A 90 0.15 -1.87 4.98
N PHE A 91 -0.02 -2.96 5.70
CA PHE A 91 -1.29 -3.38 6.27
C PHE A 91 -1.53 -2.75 7.65
N GLN A 92 -2.77 -2.59 8.04
CA GLN A 92 -3.17 -2.09 9.35
C GLN A 92 -2.55 -2.89 10.52
N GLN A 93 -2.49 -4.22 10.40
CA GLN A 93 -1.87 -5.12 11.40
C GLN A 93 -0.44 -5.53 11.04
N PHE A 94 0.23 -4.79 10.13
CA PHE A 94 1.58 -5.00 9.62
C PHE A 94 1.83 -6.35 8.95
N ASN A 95 1.15 -7.42 9.33
CA ASN A 95 1.22 -8.77 8.76
C ASN A 95 2.67 -9.28 8.59
N LEU A 96 3.50 -9.09 9.62
CA LEU A 96 4.85 -9.65 9.63
C LEU A 96 4.80 -11.15 9.87
N LEU A 97 5.75 -11.88 9.27
CA LEU A 97 5.98 -13.29 9.58
C LEU A 97 6.50 -13.42 11.01
N PRO A 98 5.74 -13.97 11.96
CA PRO A 98 6.10 -13.91 13.38
C PRO A 98 7.34 -14.75 13.72
N PHE A 99 7.60 -15.81 12.95
CA PHE A 99 8.75 -16.71 13.09
C PHE A 99 9.99 -16.25 12.29
N GLY A 100 9.80 -15.32 11.34
CA GLY A 100 10.87 -14.72 10.55
C GLY A 100 11.61 -13.64 11.31
N SER A 101 12.87 -13.41 10.96
CA SER A 101 13.65 -12.27 11.40
C SER A 101 13.14 -10.97 10.74
N VAL A 102 13.62 -9.83 11.21
CA VAL A 102 13.42 -8.52 10.55
C VAL A 102 13.89 -8.61 9.11
N MET A 103 15.10 -9.12 8.88
CA MET A 103 15.65 -9.29 7.52
C MET A 103 14.76 -10.17 6.64
N ASP A 104 14.29 -11.34 7.16
CA ASP A 104 13.40 -12.22 6.39
C ASP A 104 12.11 -11.51 5.98
N ASN A 105 11.53 -10.71 6.88
CA ASN A 105 10.34 -9.94 6.59
C ASN A 105 10.57 -8.88 5.51
N ILE A 106 11.68 -8.13 5.61
CA ILE A 106 11.99 -7.07 4.64
C ILE A 106 12.27 -7.67 3.26
N LEU A 107 13.02 -8.75 3.17
CA LEU A 107 13.39 -9.38 1.90
C LEU A 107 12.27 -10.23 1.27
N LEU A 108 11.20 -10.53 2.02
CA LEU A 108 10.13 -11.43 1.57
C LEU A 108 9.56 -11.08 0.18
N PRO A 109 9.23 -9.81 -0.15
CA PRO A 109 8.69 -9.48 -1.48
C PRO A 109 9.64 -9.84 -2.62
N LEU A 110 10.94 -9.75 -2.41
CA LEU A 110 11.97 -10.02 -3.42
C LEU A 110 12.04 -11.51 -3.82
N CYS A 111 11.47 -12.40 -3.00
CA CYS A 111 11.36 -13.83 -3.34
C CYS A 111 10.39 -14.06 -4.51
N PHE A 112 9.42 -13.17 -4.71
CA PHE A 112 8.35 -13.28 -5.70
C PHE A 112 8.47 -12.26 -6.84
N ALA A 113 9.40 -11.30 -6.74
CA ALA A 113 9.53 -10.14 -7.60
C ALA A 113 10.97 -10.01 -8.16
N PRO A 114 11.34 -10.78 -9.22
CA PRO A 114 12.70 -10.78 -9.75
C PRO A 114 13.18 -9.40 -10.25
N ALA A 115 12.31 -8.62 -10.93
CA ALA A 115 12.68 -7.29 -11.40
C ALA A 115 12.89 -6.31 -10.23
N ARG A 116 12.04 -6.40 -9.20
CA ARG A 116 12.19 -5.63 -7.96
C ARG A 116 13.47 -6.01 -7.22
N ARG A 117 13.82 -7.30 -7.18
CA ARG A 117 15.11 -7.78 -6.65
C ARG A 117 16.30 -7.23 -7.44
N THR A 118 16.20 -7.15 -8.76
CA THR A 118 17.25 -6.55 -9.60
C THR A 118 17.43 -5.05 -9.32
N ARG A 119 16.33 -4.31 -9.09
CA ARG A 119 16.40 -2.89 -8.69
C ARG A 119 17.06 -2.71 -7.32
N ALA A 120 16.81 -3.62 -6.40
CA ALA A 120 17.44 -3.62 -5.06
C ALA A 120 18.98 -3.80 -5.12
N GLY A 121 19.50 -4.42 -6.16
CA GLY A 121 20.93 -4.69 -6.28
C GLY A 121 21.45 -5.62 -5.18
N ASP A 122 22.28 -5.11 -4.27
CA ASP A 122 22.64 -5.81 -3.03
C ASP A 122 21.47 -5.71 -2.04
N THR A 123 20.64 -6.74 -2.04
CA THR A 123 19.39 -6.78 -1.27
C THR A 123 19.59 -6.67 0.24
N VAL A 124 20.71 -7.20 0.75
CA VAL A 124 21.04 -7.12 2.18
C VAL A 124 21.48 -5.71 2.54
N ALA A 125 22.35 -5.11 1.73
CA ALA A 125 22.79 -3.74 1.94
C ALA A 125 21.63 -2.74 1.87
N GLU A 126 20.70 -2.89 0.90
CA GLU A 126 19.51 -2.04 0.80
C GLU A 126 18.58 -2.24 2.01
N ALA A 127 18.36 -3.49 2.47
CA ALA A 127 17.55 -3.75 3.65
C ALA A 127 18.14 -3.09 4.91
N ILE A 128 19.46 -3.15 5.10
CA ILE A 128 20.15 -2.48 6.20
C ILE A 128 19.99 -0.96 6.09
N ALA A 129 20.21 -0.38 4.92
CA ALA A 129 20.05 1.04 4.69
C ALA A 129 18.62 1.52 4.98
N LEU A 130 17.60 0.75 4.60
CA LEU A 130 16.20 1.03 4.96
C LEU A 130 15.96 0.93 6.47
N CYS A 131 16.54 -0.05 7.16
CA CYS A 131 16.46 -0.14 8.62
C CYS A 131 17.05 1.12 9.28
N GLU A 132 18.23 1.54 8.86
CA GLU A 132 18.89 2.75 9.38
C GLU A 132 18.06 4.01 9.11
N ALA A 133 17.59 4.20 7.87
CA ALA A 133 16.76 5.33 7.46
C ALA A 133 15.44 5.41 8.23
N LEU A 134 14.89 4.26 8.64
CA LEU A 134 13.67 4.15 9.43
C LEU A 134 13.95 4.14 10.95
N GLY A 135 15.20 4.32 11.37
CA GLY A 135 15.59 4.38 12.78
C GLY A 135 15.41 3.04 13.51
N LEU A 136 15.57 1.91 12.82
CA LEU A 136 15.66 0.59 13.42
C LEU A 136 17.11 0.31 13.82
N PRO A 137 17.38 -0.07 15.09
CA PRO A 137 18.72 -0.48 15.53
C PRO A 137 19.24 -1.67 14.71
N GLN A 138 20.54 -1.67 14.40
CA GLN A 138 21.16 -2.71 13.57
C GLN A 138 21.11 -4.10 14.20
N ASP A 139 21.17 -4.19 15.52
CA ASP A 139 21.07 -5.46 16.28
C ASP A 139 19.70 -6.13 16.15
N LEU A 140 18.66 -5.37 15.77
CA LEU A 140 17.32 -5.91 15.53
C LEU A 140 17.19 -6.64 14.19
N VAL A 141 18.12 -6.49 13.26
CA VAL A 141 18.02 -7.08 11.91
C VAL A 141 17.84 -8.60 11.94
N VAL A 142 18.45 -9.28 12.93
CA VAL A 142 18.35 -10.74 13.15
C VAL A 142 17.26 -11.11 14.17
N ALA A 143 16.65 -10.14 14.82
CA ALA A 143 15.59 -10.39 15.81
C ALA A 143 14.32 -10.91 15.13
N LYS A 144 13.57 -11.77 15.83
CA LYS A 144 12.27 -12.25 15.37
C LYS A 144 11.23 -11.14 15.45
N ALA A 145 10.29 -11.11 14.50
CA ALA A 145 9.22 -10.12 14.49
C ALA A 145 8.38 -10.08 15.78
N THR A 146 8.26 -11.21 16.47
CA THR A 146 7.55 -11.31 17.76
C THR A 146 8.24 -10.60 18.92
N ALA A 147 9.54 -10.31 18.81
CA ALA A 147 10.31 -9.60 19.84
C ALA A 147 10.24 -8.07 19.68
N LEU A 148 9.64 -7.56 18.63
CA LEU A 148 9.60 -6.15 18.30
C LEU A 148 8.45 -5.42 18.99
N SER A 149 8.69 -4.17 19.40
CA SER A 149 7.61 -3.25 19.79
C SER A 149 6.71 -2.94 18.57
N VAL A 150 5.48 -2.47 18.81
CA VAL A 150 4.53 -2.09 17.77
C VAL A 150 5.15 -1.09 16.78
N GLY A 151 5.84 -0.05 17.26
CA GLY A 151 6.52 0.93 16.41
C GLY A 151 7.67 0.34 15.59
N GLN A 152 8.40 -0.65 16.13
CA GLN A 152 9.44 -1.36 15.39
C GLN A 152 8.82 -2.26 14.29
N GLN A 153 7.74 -2.99 14.61
CA GLN A 153 7.00 -3.79 13.63
C GLN A 153 6.49 -2.95 12.47
N GLN A 154 5.97 -1.77 12.78
CA GLN A 154 5.50 -0.81 11.80
C GLN A 154 6.64 -0.37 10.84
N ARG A 155 7.80 0.00 11.39
CA ARG A 155 8.97 0.39 10.58
C ARG A 155 9.48 -0.75 9.72
N VAL A 156 9.48 -1.98 10.22
CA VAL A 156 9.79 -3.18 9.42
C VAL A 156 8.78 -3.37 8.27
N ALA A 157 7.48 -3.14 8.52
CA ALA A 157 6.47 -3.21 7.47
C ALA A 157 6.68 -2.14 6.38
N VAL A 158 7.12 -0.93 6.75
CA VAL A 158 7.52 0.12 5.80
C VAL A 158 8.74 -0.31 4.98
N ALA A 159 9.81 -0.78 5.64
CA ALA A 159 11.00 -1.28 4.95
C ALA A 159 10.65 -2.40 3.95
N ARG A 160 9.81 -3.36 4.37
CA ARG A 160 9.29 -4.42 3.48
C ARG A 160 8.50 -3.86 2.30
N ALA A 161 7.71 -2.84 2.52
CA ALA A 161 6.94 -2.22 1.43
C ALA A 161 7.84 -1.48 0.43
N LEU A 162 8.92 -0.84 0.89
CA LEU A 162 9.82 -0.01 0.09
C LEU A 162 10.96 -0.78 -0.60
N ILE A 163 11.41 -1.92 -0.05
CA ILE A 163 12.55 -2.66 -0.59
C ILE A 163 12.41 -2.88 -2.10
N GLY A 164 13.46 -2.59 -2.87
CA GLY A 164 13.45 -2.71 -4.33
C GLY A 164 12.54 -1.70 -5.04
N GLN A 165 12.20 -0.61 -4.39
CA GLN A 165 11.64 0.63 -4.95
C GLN A 165 10.42 0.41 -5.85
N PRO A 166 9.29 -0.11 -5.33
CA PRO A 166 8.07 -0.21 -6.13
C PRO A 166 7.55 1.20 -6.46
N PRO A 167 6.93 1.41 -7.64
CA PRO A 167 6.41 2.72 -8.02
C PRO A 167 5.21 3.18 -7.20
N LEU A 168 4.49 2.26 -6.53
CA LEU A 168 3.30 2.56 -5.74
C LEU A 168 3.38 1.88 -4.37
N ILE A 169 3.14 2.67 -3.31
CA ILE A 169 2.87 2.16 -1.96
C ILE A 169 1.37 2.34 -1.66
N ILE A 170 0.76 1.28 -1.16
CA ILE A 170 -0.59 1.30 -0.59
C ILE A 170 -0.48 1.09 0.91
N ALA A 171 -1.06 1.99 1.69
CA ALA A 171 -1.04 1.91 3.14
C ALA A 171 -2.48 1.92 3.69
N ASP A 172 -2.90 0.81 4.30
CA ASP A 172 -4.25 0.64 4.86
C ASP A 172 -4.22 0.93 6.36
N GLU A 173 -4.70 2.10 6.75
CA GLU A 173 -4.78 2.61 8.13
C GLU A 173 -3.52 2.36 8.99
N PRO A 174 -2.30 2.64 8.48
CA PRO A 174 -1.06 2.20 9.12
C PRO A 174 -0.77 2.90 10.44
N THR A 175 -1.49 3.97 10.76
CA THR A 175 -1.30 4.79 11.98
C THR A 175 -2.41 4.62 13.00
N SER A 176 -3.41 3.79 12.75
CA SER A 176 -4.61 3.66 13.60
C SER A 176 -4.33 3.19 15.05
N ALA A 177 -3.21 2.50 15.28
CA ALA A 177 -2.78 2.02 16.60
C ALA A 177 -1.76 2.93 17.30
N LEU A 178 -1.44 4.11 16.74
CA LEU A 178 -0.42 5.01 17.24
C LEU A 178 -1.02 6.23 17.96
N ASP A 179 -0.33 6.71 18.98
CA ASP A 179 -0.56 8.06 19.52
C ASP A 179 -0.06 9.13 18.53
N ALA A 180 -0.46 10.39 18.75
CA ALA A 180 -0.20 11.49 17.82
C ALA A 180 1.30 11.74 17.57
N ASN A 181 2.17 11.58 18.56
CA ASN A 181 3.61 11.80 18.41
C ASN A 181 4.26 10.70 17.58
N ASN A 182 3.92 9.45 17.86
CA ASN A 182 4.40 8.30 17.09
C ASN A 182 3.85 8.32 15.66
N GLN A 183 2.60 8.76 15.46
CA GLN A 183 1.99 8.96 14.15
C GLN A 183 2.77 10.00 13.32
N ALA A 184 3.10 11.15 13.89
CA ALA A 184 3.88 12.19 13.20
C ALA A 184 5.25 11.66 12.78
N THR A 185 5.98 11.04 13.71
CA THR A 185 7.31 10.46 13.44
C THR A 185 7.25 9.39 12.34
N PHE A 186 6.24 8.53 12.37
CA PHE A 186 6.05 7.50 11.35
C PHE A 186 5.84 8.12 9.96
N LEU A 187 4.97 9.13 9.85
CA LEU A 187 4.70 9.79 8.58
C LEU A 187 5.94 10.52 8.07
N ASP A 188 6.73 11.18 8.94
CA ASP A 188 7.99 11.81 8.55
C ASP A 188 8.93 10.81 7.88
N LEU A 189 9.10 9.65 8.50
CA LEU A 189 9.95 8.58 7.96
C LEU A 189 9.40 8.03 6.63
N LEU A 190 8.08 7.80 6.55
CA LEU A 190 7.45 7.29 5.32
C LEU A 190 7.59 8.28 4.17
N PHE A 191 7.27 9.56 4.38
CA PHE A 191 7.38 10.61 3.36
C PHE A 191 8.82 10.84 2.91
N ALA A 192 9.79 10.84 3.84
CA ALA A 192 11.19 10.96 3.48
C ALA A 192 11.62 9.87 2.48
N GLN A 193 11.20 8.62 2.70
CA GLN A 193 11.54 7.50 1.83
C GLN A 193 10.76 7.55 0.50
N THR A 194 9.46 7.81 0.51
CA THR A 194 8.66 7.88 -0.73
C THR A 194 9.12 9.02 -1.63
N THR A 195 9.46 10.19 -1.07
CA THR A 195 10.01 11.32 -1.80
C THR A 195 11.37 11.00 -2.41
N MET A 196 12.28 10.37 -1.63
CA MET A 196 13.61 10.00 -2.09
C MET A 196 13.58 9.11 -3.34
N TYR A 197 12.63 8.16 -3.39
CA TYR A 197 12.50 7.20 -4.48
C TYR A 197 11.43 7.59 -5.51
N LYS A 198 10.81 8.76 -5.39
CA LYS A 198 9.66 9.20 -6.21
C LYS A 198 8.54 8.16 -6.26
N THR A 199 8.36 7.42 -5.18
CA THR A 199 7.31 6.42 -5.04
C THR A 199 5.99 7.12 -4.72
N ALA A 200 4.94 6.83 -5.48
CA ALA A 200 3.60 7.31 -5.15
C ALA A 200 3.05 6.62 -3.90
N LEU A 201 2.32 7.34 -3.07
CA LEU A 201 1.70 6.83 -1.85
C LEU A 201 0.19 7.05 -1.90
N LEU A 202 -0.57 5.96 -1.83
CA LEU A 202 -2.00 5.99 -1.54
C LEU A 202 -2.22 5.46 -0.12
N MET A 203 -2.52 6.36 0.81
CA MET A 203 -2.81 6.00 2.19
C MET A 203 -4.30 6.13 2.46
N VAL A 204 -4.87 5.11 3.08
CA VAL A 204 -6.25 5.11 3.57
C VAL A 204 -6.26 5.43 5.05
N SER A 205 -7.15 6.32 5.47
CA SER A 205 -7.38 6.65 6.87
C SER A 205 -8.81 7.13 7.11
N HIS A 206 -9.23 7.15 8.37
CA HIS A 206 -10.42 7.84 8.84
C HIS A 206 -10.06 9.16 9.57
N ASP A 207 -8.77 9.46 9.75
CA ASP A 207 -8.28 10.65 10.46
C ASP A 207 -8.01 11.80 9.49
N ALA A 208 -8.96 12.73 9.38
CA ALA A 208 -8.86 13.88 8.50
C ALA A 208 -7.70 14.84 8.87
N ARG A 209 -7.21 14.82 10.12
CA ARG A 209 -6.11 15.67 10.58
C ARG A 209 -4.80 15.41 9.84
N LEU A 210 -4.66 14.22 9.24
CA LEU A 210 -3.50 13.86 8.45
C LEU A 210 -3.42 14.61 7.11
N GLY A 211 -4.54 15.15 6.63
CA GLY A 211 -4.67 15.73 5.29
C GLY A 211 -3.65 16.83 4.98
N GLU A 212 -3.27 17.65 5.97
CA GLU A 212 -2.29 18.73 5.79
C GLU A 212 -0.89 18.25 5.37
N ARG A 213 -0.64 16.95 5.49
CA ARG A 213 0.65 16.34 5.18
C ARG A 213 0.72 15.67 3.81
N PHE A 214 -0.40 15.60 3.10
CA PHE A 214 -0.51 14.96 1.80
C PHE A 214 -0.65 15.99 0.69
N ASP A 215 -0.19 15.65 -0.51
CA ASP A 215 -0.33 16.53 -1.69
C ASP A 215 -1.80 16.68 -2.07
N ARG A 216 -2.60 15.64 -1.83
CA ARG A 216 -4.03 15.62 -2.12
C ARG A 216 -4.80 14.76 -1.14
N VAL A 217 -5.98 15.27 -0.76
CA VAL A 217 -6.96 14.53 0.03
C VAL A 217 -8.17 14.22 -0.85
N ILE A 218 -8.63 12.98 -0.79
CA ILE A 218 -9.80 12.50 -1.51
C ILE A 218 -10.76 11.89 -0.50
N HIS A 219 -12.03 12.22 -0.57
CA HIS A 219 -13.04 11.53 0.21
C HIS A 219 -13.65 10.40 -0.60
N MET A 220 -13.85 9.25 0.04
CA MET A 220 -14.38 8.06 -0.63
C MET A 220 -15.76 8.35 -1.26
N GLU A 221 -16.58 9.17 -0.61
CA GLU A 221 -17.91 9.59 -1.07
C GLU A 221 -17.86 10.45 -2.35
N ASP A 222 -16.75 11.15 -2.61
CA ASP A 222 -16.60 12.00 -3.81
C ASP A 222 -16.24 11.17 -5.04
N ILE A 223 -15.62 10.00 -4.84
CA ILE A 223 -15.09 9.18 -5.95
C ILE A 223 -15.84 7.87 -6.14
N ALA A 224 -16.64 7.44 -5.16
CA ALA A 224 -17.29 6.14 -5.19
C ALA A 224 -18.76 6.22 -4.83
N GLN A 225 -19.57 5.46 -5.56
CA GLN A 225 -20.96 5.20 -5.24
C GLN A 225 -21.09 3.80 -4.66
N ILE A 226 -21.75 3.70 -3.51
CA ILE A 226 -21.99 2.43 -2.83
C ILE A 226 -23.51 2.21 -2.74
N GLU A 227 -23.96 1.11 -3.32
CA GLU A 227 -25.33 0.65 -3.10
C GLU A 227 -25.28 -0.49 -2.08
N ARG A 228 -26.15 -0.39 -1.10
CA ARG A 228 -26.41 -1.45 -0.12
C ARG A 228 -27.85 -1.90 -0.32
N GLY A 229 -28.04 -3.15 -0.75
CA GLY A 229 -29.39 -3.72 -0.84
C GLY A 229 -30.09 -3.65 0.51
N ALA A 230 -31.37 -3.39 0.50
CA ALA A 230 -32.19 -3.49 1.71
C ALA A 230 -32.08 -4.93 2.24
N ALA A 231 -31.77 -5.07 3.54
CA ALA A 231 -31.76 -6.35 4.25
C ALA A 231 -33.15 -6.95 4.31
#